data_44fa2e7a84f1d5070068e0a307716b30
#
_entry.id   44fa2e7a84f1d5070068e0a307716b30
#
_cell.length_a   1.000
_cell.length_b   1.000
_cell.length_c   1.000
_cell.angle_alpha   90.00
_cell.angle_beta   90.00
_cell.angle_gamma   90.00
#
_symmetry.space_group_name_H-M   'P 1'
#
loop_
_entity.id
_entity.type
_entity.pdbx_description
1 polymer ?
#
loop_
_entity_poly.entity_id
_entity_poly.type
_entity_poly.pdbx_seq_one_letter_code
_entity_poly.pdbx_strand_id
1 'polypeptide(L)'
;ELDVETAKICANLNTLHPLYSKLAGRILVSNLHKKTSDNFVDKLNTVQKITSELSDSGIGLLDKKYLEWVNQNEDELNQMIDYERDFNMDFFGFKTLERAYLLKDPQTKKIYERPQDMWLRVASFLNMGNLKKTKLTYDLMSTGFYTHASPTLYNSGTKRPQLSSCFLIGTEDSISGITKTWTDVSMISKWAGGIGVHVSNIRAKDSIIRGTNGPSSGIIPMLQVYNWIARYINQGGKRKGSFAVYLEPHHPDIFEFLDLRKNFGAETERARDLFLALWISDLFMEQVQKDGDWYLMCPDKCPGLNDVYGDEFNSLYWKYVEEKKYNRSVKARKVMQAIMDSQIETGTPYILYKDACNKKSNQKNIGTIKSSNLCSEILEYSDSKETAVCNLASISINRCLKKVPEEKLIWTIYTKTDCRYCKYAKNLMNFKNINFEEIKNADIKTIFNKEEITYPQICYEDAYGNVNYIGGFTELFKFFKASYDYDKLYHVAYQATRNLNAVIDINYYPTDAAKRSNMRHRPIGLGIQGLANTLAEMGINFDSNEAVQFNSKMMETI
;
A
#
# COMPACT_ATOMS: atom_id res chain seq x y z
N GLU A 1 -8.38 31.90 6.42
CA GLU A 1 -9.35 31.21 7.31
C GLU A 1 -10.65 30.89 6.59
N LEU A 2 -11.28 31.88 5.93
CA LEU A 2 -12.56 31.70 5.25
C LEU A 2 -12.54 30.55 4.21
N ASP A 3 -11.53 30.50 3.34
CA ASP A 3 -11.39 29.43 2.34
C ASP A 3 -11.34 28.04 3.00
N VAL A 4 -10.66 27.90 4.14
CA VAL A 4 -10.53 26.63 4.86
C VAL A 4 -11.86 26.20 5.48
N GLU A 5 -12.60 27.11 6.10
CA GLU A 5 -13.90 26.80 6.68
C GLU A 5 -14.95 26.51 5.60
N THR A 6 -14.94 27.24 4.48
CA THR A 6 -15.77 26.94 3.31
C THR A 6 -15.50 25.55 2.76
N ALA A 7 -14.23 25.16 2.64
CA ALA A 7 -13.87 23.83 2.18
C ALA A 7 -14.35 22.72 3.15
N LYS A 8 -14.29 22.94 4.47
CA LYS A 8 -14.83 21.98 5.45
C LYS A 8 -16.35 21.83 5.35
N ILE A 9 -17.07 22.93 5.16
CA ILE A 9 -18.53 22.90 4.96
C ILE A 9 -18.85 22.10 3.70
N CYS A 10 -18.18 22.38 2.58
CA CYS A 10 -18.34 21.59 1.36
C CYS A 10 -18.01 20.11 1.58
N ALA A 11 -16.92 19.79 2.28
CA ALA A 11 -16.54 18.41 2.55
C ALA A 11 -17.62 17.65 3.36
N ASN A 12 -18.27 18.31 4.33
CA ASN A 12 -19.37 17.71 5.10
C ASN A 12 -20.61 17.41 4.24
N LEU A 13 -20.81 18.13 3.14
CA LEU A 13 -21.90 17.91 2.21
C LEU A 13 -21.64 16.76 1.19
N ASN A 14 -20.48 16.10 1.28
CA ASN A 14 -20.12 15.00 0.38
C ASN A 14 -21.14 13.83 0.40
N THR A 15 -21.83 13.63 1.52
CA THR A 15 -22.92 12.62 1.64
C THR A 15 -24.14 12.96 0.78
N LEU A 16 -24.36 14.22 0.44
CA LEU A 16 -25.43 14.66 -0.46
C LEU A 16 -25.03 14.51 -1.93
N HIS A 17 -23.77 14.86 -2.27
CA HIS A 17 -23.28 14.69 -3.63
C HIS A 17 -21.74 14.69 -3.67
N PRO A 18 -21.08 13.74 -4.39
CA PRO A 18 -19.61 13.60 -4.43
C PRO A 18 -18.87 14.86 -4.96
N LEU A 19 -19.50 15.68 -5.78
CA LEU A 19 -18.90 16.91 -6.29
C LEU A 19 -18.57 17.93 -5.18
N TYR A 20 -19.22 17.88 -4.02
CA TYR A 20 -18.86 18.73 -2.89
C TYR A 20 -17.46 18.46 -2.37
N SER A 21 -17.02 17.18 -2.34
CA SER A 21 -15.62 16.84 -1.99
C SER A 21 -14.62 17.40 -2.99
N LYS A 22 -14.93 17.35 -4.30
CA LYS A 22 -14.09 17.95 -5.34
C LYS A 22 -14.05 19.49 -5.22
N LEU A 23 -15.19 20.13 -4.97
CA LEU A 23 -15.23 21.59 -4.74
C LEU A 23 -14.37 21.97 -3.53
N ALA A 24 -14.50 21.25 -2.43
CA ALA A 24 -13.69 21.45 -1.23
C ALA A 24 -12.19 21.32 -1.52
N GLY A 25 -11.78 20.30 -2.28
CA GLY A 25 -10.40 20.11 -2.74
C GLY A 25 -9.90 21.30 -3.55
N ARG A 26 -10.68 21.76 -4.54
CA ARG A 26 -10.32 22.92 -5.38
C ARG A 26 -10.15 24.20 -4.58
N ILE A 27 -11.00 24.46 -3.59
CA ILE A 27 -10.87 25.62 -2.69
C ILE A 27 -9.55 25.56 -1.92
N LEU A 28 -9.18 24.38 -1.38
CA LEU A 28 -7.94 24.20 -0.64
C LEU A 28 -6.70 24.35 -1.53
N VAL A 29 -6.73 23.77 -2.74
CA VAL A 29 -5.68 23.94 -3.74
C VAL A 29 -5.48 25.41 -4.10
N SER A 30 -6.56 26.14 -4.42
CA SER A 30 -6.49 27.57 -4.69
C SER A 30 -5.90 28.36 -3.51
N ASN A 31 -6.29 28.03 -2.27
CA ASN A 31 -5.74 28.66 -1.08
C ASN A 31 -4.23 28.37 -0.89
N LEU A 32 -3.76 27.17 -1.23
CA LEU A 32 -2.34 26.84 -1.20
C LEU A 32 -1.58 27.59 -2.30
N HIS A 33 -2.11 27.65 -3.53
CA HIS A 33 -1.48 28.35 -4.65
C HIS A 33 -1.30 29.83 -4.39
N LYS A 34 -2.27 30.49 -3.72
CA LYS A 34 -2.16 31.92 -3.29
C LYS A 34 -1.00 32.16 -2.32
N LYS A 35 -0.54 31.15 -1.59
CA LYS A 35 0.49 31.24 -0.53
C LYS A 35 1.85 30.72 -0.94
N THR A 36 1.97 30.12 -2.11
CA THR A 36 3.19 29.47 -2.61
C THR A 36 3.59 30.03 -3.97
N SER A 37 4.91 30.14 -4.21
CA SER A 37 5.45 30.46 -5.53
C SER A 37 5.02 29.45 -6.59
N ASP A 38 5.04 29.82 -7.86
CA ASP A 38 4.86 28.95 -9.01
C ASP A 38 6.19 28.43 -9.60
N ASN A 39 7.33 28.91 -9.09
CA ASN A 39 8.64 28.42 -9.46
C ASN A 39 9.06 27.25 -8.54
N PHE A 40 9.27 26.06 -9.13
CA PHE A 40 9.65 24.84 -8.45
C PHE A 40 11.04 24.94 -7.81
N VAL A 41 12.02 25.48 -8.55
CA VAL A 41 13.41 25.55 -8.12
C VAL A 41 13.58 26.53 -6.96
N ASP A 42 12.95 27.70 -7.03
CA ASP A 42 12.95 28.69 -5.95
C ASP A 42 12.39 28.11 -4.65
N LYS A 43 11.36 27.28 -4.73
CA LYS A 43 10.78 26.63 -3.54
C LYS A 43 11.78 25.67 -2.89
N LEU A 44 12.49 24.85 -3.69
CA LEU A 44 13.52 23.95 -3.16
C LEU A 44 14.69 24.74 -2.53
N ASN A 45 15.15 25.81 -3.18
CA ASN A 45 16.17 26.69 -2.63
C ASN A 45 15.73 27.34 -1.32
N THR A 46 14.46 27.76 -1.24
CA THR A 46 13.88 28.33 -0.01
C THR A 46 13.85 27.31 1.12
N VAL A 47 13.41 26.08 0.87
CA VAL A 47 13.41 24.98 1.85
C VAL A 47 14.84 24.67 2.31
N GLN A 48 15.80 24.62 1.38
CA GLN A 48 17.20 24.38 1.70
C GLN A 48 17.77 25.48 2.62
N LYS A 49 17.51 26.75 2.30
CA LYS A 49 17.95 27.88 3.11
C LYS A 49 17.41 27.82 4.54
N ILE A 50 16.08 27.69 4.68
CA ILE A 50 15.43 27.65 6.00
C ILE A 50 15.93 26.47 6.83
N THR A 51 16.03 25.27 6.22
CA THR A 51 16.48 24.08 6.95
C THR A 51 17.98 24.13 7.30
N SER A 52 18.81 24.85 6.53
CA SER A 52 20.21 25.08 6.88
C SER A 52 20.38 26.08 8.03
N GLU A 53 19.57 27.14 8.06
CA GLU A 53 19.57 28.13 9.15
C GLU A 53 19.11 27.53 10.49
N LEU A 54 18.23 26.51 10.45
CA LEU A 54 17.75 25.80 11.64
C LEU A 54 18.69 24.70 12.12
N SER A 55 19.74 24.41 11.38
CA SER A 55 20.72 23.37 11.69
C SER A 55 21.98 23.96 12.29
N ASP A 56 22.42 23.47 13.47
CA ASP A 56 23.69 23.86 14.10
C ASP A 56 24.91 23.66 13.19
N SER A 57 24.80 22.69 12.27
CA SER A 57 25.87 22.40 11.29
C SER A 57 25.79 23.24 10.01
N GLY A 58 24.78 24.12 9.86
CA GLY A 58 24.51 24.86 8.62
C GLY A 58 24.12 24.01 7.42
N ILE A 59 23.75 22.75 7.65
CA ILE A 59 23.43 21.78 6.60
C ILE A 59 21.92 21.69 6.46
N GLY A 60 21.39 22.02 5.27
CA GLY A 60 19.97 21.93 4.97
C GLY A 60 19.48 20.51 4.70
N LEU A 61 18.18 20.41 4.40
CA LEU A 61 17.45 19.15 4.21
C LEU A 61 17.84 18.43 2.92
N LEU A 62 18.04 19.17 1.83
CA LEU A 62 18.18 18.60 0.49
C LEU A 62 19.62 18.12 0.21
N ASP A 63 19.72 17.12 -0.67
CA ASP A 63 21.01 16.63 -1.18
C ASP A 63 21.68 17.69 -2.06
N LYS A 64 22.97 17.91 -1.85
CA LYS A 64 23.75 18.95 -2.52
C LYS A 64 23.80 18.72 -4.04
N LYS A 65 24.09 17.49 -4.48
CA LYS A 65 24.22 17.15 -5.89
C LYS A 65 22.86 17.26 -6.61
N TYR A 66 21.80 16.85 -5.93
CA TYR A 66 20.45 17.00 -6.45
C TYR A 66 20.09 18.48 -6.63
N LEU A 67 20.35 19.32 -5.63
CA LEU A 67 20.06 20.74 -5.71
C LEU A 67 20.88 21.47 -6.78
N GLU A 68 22.17 21.13 -6.91
CA GLU A 68 23.04 21.63 -8.00
C GLU A 68 22.47 21.26 -9.38
N TRP A 69 22.04 20.01 -9.57
CA TRP A 69 21.46 19.56 -10.82
C TRP A 69 20.11 20.24 -11.11
N VAL A 70 19.28 20.43 -10.11
CA VAL A 70 17.99 21.14 -10.24
C VAL A 70 18.20 22.60 -10.65
N ASN A 71 19.16 23.30 -10.04
CA ASN A 71 19.47 24.68 -10.40
C ASN A 71 20.05 24.80 -11.83
N GLN A 72 20.82 23.81 -12.29
CA GLN A 72 21.34 23.79 -13.67
C GLN A 72 20.28 23.53 -14.74
N ASN A 73 19.12 23.00 -14.38
CA ASN A 73 18.02 22.66 -15.28
C ASN A 73 16.71 23.37 -14.87
N GLU A 74 16.83 24.58 -14.35
CA GLU A 74 15.69 25.34 -13.79
C GLU A 74 14.58 25.55 -14.81
N ASP A 75 14.92 26.06 -16.00
CA ASP A 75 13.93 26.39 -17.02
C ASP A 75 13.15 25.15 -17.48
N GLU A 76 13.85 24.06 -17.75
CA GLU A 76 13.23 22.83 -18.22
C GLU A 76 12.33 22.20 -17.14
N LEU A 77 12.77 22.21 -15.87
CA LEU A 77 12.00 21.64 -14.78
C LEU A 77 10.75 22.48 -14.50
N ASN A 78 10.86 23.82 -14.49
CA ASN A 78 9.71 24.70 -14.32
C ASN A 78 8.70 24.56 -15.47
N GLN A 79 9.14 24.39 -16.71
CA GLN A 79 8.27 24.15 -17.86
C GLN A 79 7.59 22.77 -17.85
N MET A 80 8.12 21.78 -17.13
CA MET A 80 7.50 20.45 -17.03
C MET A 80 6.22 20.44 -16.21
N ILE A 81 6.05 21.36 -15.26
CA ILE A 81 4.98 21.33 -14.28
C ILE A 81 3.67 21.84 -14.91
N ASP A 82 2.61 21.08 -14.64
CA ASP A 82 1.23 21.45 -14.93
C ASP A 82 0.43 21.57 -13.61
N TYR A 83 0.37 22.76 -13.06
CA TYR A 83 -0.32 23.01 -11.80
C TYR A 83 -1.84 22.87 -11.87
N GLU A 84 -2.45 22.86 -13.07
CA GLU A 84 -3.88 22.59 -13.21
C GLU A 84 -4.24 21.17 -12.75
N ARG A 85 -3.29 20.24 -12.80
CA ARG A 85 -3.49 18.87 -12.29
C ARG A 85 -3.76 18.81 -10.79
N ASP A 86 -3.34 19.80 -10.00
CA ASP A 86 -3.65 19.89 -8.56
C ASP A 86 -5.16 19.97 -8.31
N PHE A 87 -5.92 20.65 -9.20
CA PHE A 87 -7.37 20.80 -9.09
C PHE A 87 -8.18 19.51 -9.35
N ASN A 88 -7.52 18.41 -9.71
CA ASN A 88 -8.15 17.09 -9.80
C ASN A 88 -8.30 16.39 -8.43
N MET A 89 -7.68 16.91 -7.39
CA MET A 89 -7.73 16.33 -6.04
C MET A 89 -9.06 16.67 -5.36
N ASP A 90 -9.57 15.68 -4.60
CA ASP A 90 -10.66 15.91 -3.66
C ASP A 90 -10.13 16.40 -2.30
N PHE A 91 -11.04 16.66 -1.36
CA PHE A 91 -10.71 17.14 -0.03
C PHE A 91 -9.74 16.22 0.72
N PHE A 92 -10.02 14.91 0.75
CA PHE A 92 -9.21 13.95 1.49
C PHE A 92 -7.83 13.74 0.87
N GLY A 93 -7.75 13.66 -0.45
CA GLY A 93 -6.49 13.55 -1.19
C GLY A 93 -5.59 14.75 -0.89
N PHE A 94 -6.11 15.96 -1.03
CA PHE A 94 -5.35 17.18 -0.73
C PHE A 94 -4.91 17.24 0.74
N LYS A 95 -5.83 17.00 1.70
CA LYS A 95 -5.51 17.03 3.14
C LYS A 95 -4.47 15.99 3.54
N THR A 96 -4.48 14.84 2.90
CA THR A 96 -3.46 13.80 3.12
C THR A 96 -2.07 14.29 2.71
N LEU A 97 -1.95 14.87 1.50
CA LEU A 97 -0.68 15.43 1.04
C LEU A 97 -0.22 16.61 1.90
N GLU A 98 -1.11 17.55 2.16
CA GLU A 98 -0.86 18.72 3.01
C GLU A 98 -0.33 18.31 4.40
N ARG A 99 -0.93 17.30 5.02
CA ARG A 99 -0.60 16.87 6.37
C ARG A 99 0.80 16.28 6.47
N ALA A 100 1.18 15.39 5.54
CA ALA A 100 2.30 14.50 5.75
C ALA A 100 3.35 14.48 4.63
N TYR A 101 3.01 14.90 3.40
CA TYR A 101 3.87 14.66 2.23
C TYR A 101 4.62 15.89 1.72
N LEU A 102 3.92 17.05 1.69
CA LEU A 102 4.49 18.27 1.15
C LEU A 102 5.60 18.84 2.05
N LEU A 103 6.65 19.37 1.44
CA LEU A 103 7.74 20.02 2.15
C LEU A 103 7.25 21.29 2.84
N LYS A 104 7.66 21.45 4.09
CA LYS A 104 7.25 22.54 4.96
C LYS A 104 8.35 22.94 5.93
N ASP A 105 8.26 24.14 6.42
CA ASP A 105 9.07 24.62 7.52
C ASP A 105 8.83 23.77 8.77
N PRO A 106 9.88 23.19 9.38
CA PRO A 106 9.72 22.32 10.54
C PRO A 106 9.23 23.05 11.80
N GLN A 107 9.46 24.36 11.94
CA GLN A 107 9.02 25.17 13.08
C GLN A 107 7.64 25.78 12.86
N THR A 108 7.47 26.58 11.81
CA THR A 108 6.23 27.32 11.55
C THR A 108 5.12 26.49 10.91
N LYS A 109 5.47 25.29 10.39
CA LYS A 109 4.58 24.39 9.63
C LYS A 109 4.07 25.00 8.31
N LYS A 110 4.61 26.15 7.87
CA LYS A 110 4.31 26.75 6.58
C LYS A 110 4.71 25.79 5.46
N ILE A 111 3.78 25.54 4.53
CA ILE A 111 4.00 24.68 3.36
C ILE A 111 4.60 25.50 2.23
N TYR A 112 5.61 24.98 1.59
CA TYR A 112 6.28 25.57 0.43
C TYR A 112 6.00 24.82 -0.85
N GLU A 113 5.79 23.50 -0.78
CA GLU A 113 5.60 22.60 -1.90
C GLU A 113 4.11 22.46 -2.26
N ARG A 114 3.77 22.54 -3.55
CA ARG A 114 2.46 22.16 -4.08
C ARG A 114 2.46 20.64 -4.39
N PRO A 115 1.31 19.98 -4.56
CA PRO A 115 1.29 18.57 -4.94
C PRO A 115 2.09 18.25 -6.20
N GLN A 116 2.00 19.09 -7.25
CA GLN A 116 2.77 18.87 -8.47
C GLN A 116 4.28 18.99 -8.26
N ASP A 117 4.73 19.87 -7.37
CA ASP A 117 6.15 19.96 -7.01
C ASP A 117 6.65 18.68 -6.37
N MET A 118 5.86 18.06 -5.50
CA MET A 118 6.21 16.76 -4.90
C MET A 118 6.40 15.69 -5.98
N TRP A 119 5.48 15.59 -6.95
CA TRP A 119 5.61 14.63 -8.05
C TRP A 119 6.85 14.89 -8.90
N LEU A 120 7.16 16.17 -9.19
CA LEU A 120 8.37 16.51 -9.95
C LEU A 120 9.64 16.28 -9.12
N ARG A 121 9.66 16.58 -7.83
CA ARG A 121 10.79 16.28 -6.95
C ARG A 121 11.12 14.79 -6.91
N VAL A 122 10.12 13.94 -6.79
CA VAL A 122 10.31 12.48 -6.84
C VAL A 122 10.81 12.05 -8.21
N ALA A 123 10.16 12.48 -9.29
CA ALA A 123 10.53 12.11 -10.66
C ALA A 123 11.96 12.56 -11.01
N SER A 124 12.33 13.79 -10.68
CA SER A 124 13.64 14.38 -10.97
C SER A 124 14.75 13.73 -10.13
N PHE A 125 14.48 13.42 -8.88
CA PHE A 125 15.46 12.73 -8.02
C PHE A 125 15.75 11.31 -8.49
N LEU A 126 14.71 10.53 -8.84
CA LEU A 126 14.88 9.16 -9.33
C LEU A 126 15.53 9.07 -10.71
N ASN A 127 15.43 10.12 -11.53
CA ASN A 127 15.94 10.16 -12.90
C ASN A 127 16.98 11.29 -13.10
N MET A 128 17.67 11.70 -12.04
CA MET A 128 18.67 12.76 -12.09
C MET A 128 19.66 12.53 -13.26
N GLY A 129 19.93 13.58 -14.04
CA GLY A 129 20.72 13.51 -15.26
C GLY A 129 19.96 13.15 -16.54
N ASN A 130 18.62 12.90 -16.47
CA ASN A 130 17.82 12.55 -17.65
C ASN A 130 16.43 13.22 -17.63
N LEU A 131 16.34 14.41 -18.24
CA LEU A 131 15.11 15.20 -18.28
C LEU A 131 13.94 14.48 -18.99
N LYS A 132 14.20 13.68 -20.03
CA LYS A 132 13.14 12.92 -20.73
C LYS A 132 12.49 11.87 -19.82
N LYS A 133 13.30 11.14 -19.05
CA LYS A 133 12.79 10.17 -18.07
C LYS A 133 12.11 10.86 -16.90
N THR A 134 12.63 12.00 -16.46
CA THR A 134 12.00 12.85 -15.44
C THR A 134 10.59 13.24 -15.88
N LYS A 135 10.43 13.79 -17.09
CA LYS A 135 9.13 14.20 -17.64
C LYS A 135 8.15 13.02 -17.72
N LEU A 136 8.59 11.88 -18.25
CA LEU A 136 7.75 10.68 -18.35
C LEU A 136 7.29 10.19 -16.96
N THR A 137 8.20 10.13 -16.00
CA THR A 137 7.90 9.71 -14.62
C THR A 137 6.93 10.70 -13.95
N TYR A 138 7.19 12.00 -14.09
CA TYR A 138 6.31 13.05 -13.58
C TYR A 138 4.90 12.94 -14.17
N ASP A 139 4.78 12.84 -15.50
CA ASP A 139 3.47 12.73 -16.15
C ASP A 139 2.68 11.52 -15.66
N LEU A 140 3.31 10.35 -15.58
CA LEU A 140 2.63 9.13 -15.13
C LEU A 140 2.18 9.23 -13.66
N MET A 141 3.00 9.80 -12.77
CA MET A 141 2.61 9.96 -11.36
C MET A 141 1.57 11.07 -11.18
N SER A 142 1.80 12.25 -11.77
CA SER A 142 0.93 13.42 -11.59
C SER A 142 -0.46 13.25 -12.22
N THR A 143 -0.60 12.41 -13.23
CA THR A 143 -1.88 12.02 -13.83
C THR A 143 -2.50 10.78 -13.20
N GLY A 144 -1.83 10.22 -12.17
CA GLY A 144 -2.38 9.15 -11.33
C GLY A 144 -2.35 7.76 -11.96
N PHE A 145 -1.41 7.46 -12.88
CA PHE A 145 -1.24 6.11 -13.40
C PHE A 145 -0.56 5.18 -12.39
N TYR A 146 0.39 5.70 -11.61
CA TYR A 146 1.00 4.97 -10.52
C TYR A 146 1.53 5.91 -9.43
N THR A 147 1.83 5.36 -8.27
CA THR A 147 2.49 6.08 -7.18
C THR A 147 3.53 5.21 -6.51
N HIS A 148 4.59 5.82 -5.99
CA HIS A 148 5.51 5.18 -5.07
C HIS A 148 4.97 5.15 -3.65
N ALA A 149 5.56 4.30 -2.79
CA ALA A 149 5.24 4.27 -1.37
C ALA A 149 5.64 5.56 -0.65
N SER A 150 5.02 5.80 0.50
CA SER A 150 5.18 7.02 1.29
C SER A 150 6.61 7.45 1.55
N PRO A 151 7.57 6.56 1.95
CA PRO A 151 8.95 6.99 2.17
C PRO A 151 9.63 7.57 0.93
N THR A 152 9.36 7.02 -0.25
CA THR A 152 9.86 7.58 -1.51
C THR A 152 9.30 8.99 -1.74
N LEU A 153 8.01 9.21 -1.48
CA LEU A 153 7.38 10.52 -1.64
C LEU A 153 7.90 11.55 -0.61
N TYR A 154 8.16 11.12 0.64
CA TYR A 154 8.67 12.02 1.68
C TYR A 154 10.12 12.44 1.49
N ASN A 155 10.98 11.48 1.11
CA ASN A 155 12.42 11.59 1.31
C ASN A 155 13.20 11.75 0.01
N SER A 156 12.55 11.66 -1.19
CA SER A 156 13.22 11.94 -2.47
C SER A 156 13.79 13.36 -2.48
N GLY A 157 15.05 13.50 -2.92
CA GLY A 157 15.77 14.76 -2.96
C GLY A 157 16.40 15.18 -1.64
N THR A 158 16.18 14.44 -0.54
CA THR A 158 16.82 14.76 0.76
C THR A 158 18.22 14.18 0.86
N LYS A 159 19.04 14.73 1.76
CA LYS A 159 20.42 14.30 2.02
C LYS A 159 20.56 12.82 2.44
N ARG A 160 19.55 12.28 3.11
CA ARG A 160 19.49 10.86 3.52
C ARG A 160 18.16 10.27 3.04
N PRO A 161 18.10 9.92 1.76
CA PRO A 161 16.84 9.51 1.13
C PRO A 161 16.52 8.05 1.48
N GLN A 162 15.96 7.81 2.68
CA GLN A 162 15.40 6.51 3.01
C GLN A 162 14.06 6.39 2.28
N LEU A 163 14.04 5.58 1.20
CA LEU A 163 12.93 5.48 0.24
C LEU A 163 12.14 4.18 0.39
N SER A 164 12.65 3.21 1.15
CA SER A 164 12.04 1.89 1.32
C SER A 164 10.95 1.89 2.39
N SER A 165 9.90 1.11 2.18
CA SER A 165 8.71 1.12 3.02
C SER A 165 8.71 0.04 4.09
N CYS A 166 9.20 -1.16 3.78
CA CYS A 166 9.03 -2.36 4.58
C CYS A 166 10.35 -3.04 4.86
N PHE A 167 10.50 -3.53 6.12
CA PHE A 167 11.67 -4.23 6.61
C PHE A 167 11.25 -5.48 7.36
N LEU A 168 11.91 -6.60 7.09
CA LEU A 168 11.70 -7.88 7.79
C LEU A 168 12.99 -8.27 8.49
N ILE A 169 12.92 -8.55 9.79
CA ILE A 169 14.09 -8.78 10.65
C ILE A 169 13.94 -10.09 11.41
N GLY A 170 15.02 -10.86 11.46
CA GLY A 170 15.19 -12.00 12.36
C GLY A 170 15.95 -11.63 13.62
N THR A 171 15.59 -12.26 14.72
CA THR A 171 16.25 -12.09 16.02
C THR A 171 16.95 -13.39 16.41
N GLU A 172 18.20 -13.33 16.85
CA GLU A 172 18.90 -14.51 17.42
C GLU A 172 18.55 -14.67 18.90
N ASP A 173 18.48 -15.95 19.36
CA ASP A 173 18.24 -16.31 20.75
C ASP A 173 19.50 -16.11 21.62
N SER A 174 19.93 -14.86 21.73
CA SER A 174 21.03 -14.41 22.59
C SER A 174 20.83 -12.94 22.99
N ILE A 175 21.36 -12.53 24.14
CA ILE A 175 21.26 -11.13 24.56
C ILE A 175 21.86 -10.20 23.52
N SER A 176 23.01 -10.54 22.94
CA SER A 176 23.63 -9.74 21.88
C SER A 176 22.76 -9.66 20.61
N GLY A 177 22.11 -10.76 20.21
CA GLY A 177 21.19 -10.78 19.07
C GLY A 177 19.92 -9.97 19.35
N ILE A 178 19.32 -10.13 20.51
CA ILE A 178 18.11 -9.38 20.92
C ILE A 178 18.38 -7.87 20.97
N THR A 179 19.48 -7.45 21.64
CA THR A 179 19.84 -6.02 21.76
C THR A 179 20.24 -5.42 20.42
N LYS A 180 20.93 -6.20 19.55
CA LYS A 180 21.19 -5.79 18.16
C LYS A 180 19.87 -5.51 17.42
N THR A 181 18.89 -6.42 17.53
CA THR A 181 17.61 -6.24 16.86
C THR A 181 16.85 -5.01 17.39
N TRP A 182 16.89 -4.72 18.70
CA TRP A 182 16.34 -3.48 19.25
C TRP A 182 17.00 -2.23 18.65
N THR A 183 18.30 -2.26 18.46
CA THR A 183 19.04 -1.17 17.80
C THR A 183 18.64 -1.03 16.35
N ASP A 184 18.56 -2.13 15.60
CA ASP A 184 18.21 -2.13 14.19
C ASP A 184 16.77 -1.60 13.97
N VAL A 185 15.79 -2.06 14.74
CA VAL A 185 14.41 -1.55 14.66
C VAL A 185 14.30 -0.07 15.03
N SER A 186 15.11 0.39 15.99
CA SER A 186 15.18 1.80 16.37
C SER A 186 15.68 2.67 15.22
N MET A 187 16.76 2.23 14.56
CA MET A 187 17.34 2.93 13.41
C MET A 187 16.37 2.95 12.22
N ILE A 188 15.67 1.86 11.94
CA ILE A 188 14.69 1.78 10.85
C ILE A 188 13.48 2.66 11.16
N SER A 189 12.93 2.59 12.38
CA SER A 189 11.79 3.39 12.82
C SER A 189 12.04 4.90 12.74
N LYS A 190 13.27 5.35 13.08
CA LYS A 190 13.70 6.75 12.92
C LYS A 190 13.49 7.28 11.50
N TRP A 191 13.58 6.41 10.49
CA TRP A 191 13.46 6.75 9.08
C TRP A 191 12.12 6.30 8.45
N ALA A 192 11.08 6.13 9.27
CA ALA A 192 9.71 5.77 8.86
C ALA A 192 9.57 4.39 8.18
N GLY A 193 10.49 3.46 8.39
CA GLY A 193 10.35 2.07 7.96
C GLY A 193 9.29 1.33 8.77
N GLY A 194 8.37 0.61 8.11
CA GLY A 194 7.48 -0.35 8.75
C GLY A 194 8.20 -1.68 8.95
N ILE A 195 8.02 -2.35 10.11
CA ILE A 195 8.87 -3.47 10.48
C ILE A 195 8.03 -4.71 10.79
N GLY A 196 8.42 -5.87 10.23
CA GLY A 196 8.01 -7.20 10.68
C GLY A 196 9.19 -7.90 11.38
N VAL A 197 8.97 -8.39 12.60
CA VAL A 197 9.99 -9.11 13.38
C VAL A 197 9.51 -10.51 13.68
N HIS A 198 10.27 -11.53 13.32
CA HIS A 198 9.97 -12.89 13.77
C HIS A 198 10.74 -13.25 15.03
N VAL A 199 10.04 -13.84 15.99
CA VAL A 199 10.57 -14.18 17.32
C VAL A 199 10.35 -15.65 17.71
N SER A 200 9.90 -16.48 16.77
CA SER A 200 9.57 -17.90 17.05
C SER A 200 10.78 -18.75 17.47
N ASN A 201 11.99 -18.28 17.20
CA ASN A 201 13.23 -18.95 17.59
C ASN A 201 13.76 -18.51 18.96
N ILE A 202 13.12 -17.56 19.63
CA ILE A 202 13.50 -17.12 20.99
C ILE A 202 12.96 -18.11 22.01
N ARG A 203 13.81 -18.54 22.94
CA ARG A 203 13.40 -19.48 23.98
C ARG A 203 12.25 -18.97 24.84
N ALA A 204 11.39 -19.90 25.23
CA ALA A 204 10.22 -19.64 26.05
C ALA A 204 10.56 -19.31 27.51
N LYS A 205 9.58 -18.80 28.23
CA LYS A 205 9.62 -18.63 29.67
C LYS A 205 10.00 -19.96 30.35
N ASP A 206 10.75 -19.87 31.45
CA ASP A 206 11.24 -20.98 32.26
C ASP A 206 12.22 -21.95 31.57
N SER A 207 12.68 -21.64 30.35
CA SER A 207 13.77 -22.36 29.71
C SER A 207 15.10 -22.02 30.37
N ILE A 208 16.01 -22.99 30.48
CA ILE A 208 17.28 -22.81 31.19
C ILE A 208 18.26 -21.96 30.38
N ILE A 209 18.75 -20.89 30.97
CA ILE A 209 19.86 -20.09 30.44
C ILE A 209 21.16 -20.71 30.92
N ARG A 210 21.86 -21.43 30.04
CA ARG A 210 23.05 -22.24 30.41
C ARG A 210 24.18 -21.41 31.02
N GLY A 211 24.35 -20.15 30.60
CA GLY A 211 25.42 -19.27 31.08
C GLY A 211 25.24 -18.78 32.52
N THR A 212 23.99 -18.57 32.95
CA THR A 212 23.64 -18.07 34.29
C THR A 212 22.99 -19.13 35.17
N ASN A 213 22.68 -20.28 34.61
CA ASN A 213 21.98 -21.39 35.25
C ASN A 213 20.61 -21.00 35.88
N GLY A 214 19.97 -19.99 35.30
CA GLY A 214 18.66 -19.46 35.72
C GLY A 214 17.57 -19.64 34.65
N PRO A 215 16.30 -19.39 34.98
CA PRO A 215 15.19 -19.47 34.04
C PRO A 215 15.13 -18.24 33.14
N SER A 216 14.75 -18.44 31.87
CA SER A 216 14.41 -17.39 30.92
C SER A 216 13.09 -16.70 31.30
N SER A 217 13.00 -15.40 31.08
CA SER A 217 11.74 -14.64 31.22
C SER A 217 10.78 -14.81 30.03
N GLY A 218 11.21 -15.50 28.95
CA GLY A 218 10.42 -15.69 27.74
C GLY A 218 10.34 -14.43 26.86
N ILE A 219 9.40 -14.47 25.88
CA ILE A 219 9.28 -13.40 24.88
C ILE A 219 8.53 -12.16 25.37
N ILE A 220 7.68 -12.26 26.39
CA ILE A 220 6.79 -11.16 26.80
C ILE A 220 7.56 -9.92 27.27
N PRO A 221 8.50 -9.99 28.23
CA PRO A 221 9.29 -8.83 28.63
C PRO A 221 10.15 -8.25 27.50
N MET A 222 10.67 -9.11 26.61
CA MET A 222 11.38 -8.68 25.41
C MET A 222 10.48 -7.84 24.51
N LEU A 223 9.24 -8.26 24.28
CA LEU A 223 8.28 -7.55 23.44
C LEU A 223 7.83 -6.21 24.03
N GLN A 224 7.82 -6.06 25.34
CA GLN A 224 7.58 -4.76 25.98
C GLN A 224 8.65 -3.72 25.59
N VAL A 225 9.90 -4.12 25.47
CA VAL A 225 10.95 -3.20 24.98
C VAL A 225 10.65 -2.73 23.56
N TYR A 226 10.23 -3.62 22.64
CA TYR A 226 9.79 -3.23 21.31
C TYR A 226 8.61 -2.25 21.35
N ASN A 227 7.67 -2.46 22.26
CA ASN A 227 6.52 -1.55 22.43
C ASN A 227 6.96 -0.13 22.83
N TRP A 228 7.91 0.00 23.75
CA TRP A 228 8.46 1.29 24.14
C TRP A 228 9.30 1.94 23.04
N ILE A 229 10.06 1.17 22.28
CA ILE A 229 10.78 1.66 21.09
C ILE A 229 9.79 2.22 20.07
N ALA A 230 8.68 1.52 19.78
CA ALA A 230 7.66 1.97 18.84
C ALA A 230 7.01 3.31 19.26
N ARG A 231 6.78 3.49 20.57
CA ARG A 231 6.24 4.74 21.14
C ARG A 231 7.21 5.91 21.04
N TYR A 232 8.47 5.66 21.35
CA TYR A 232 9.48 6.71 21.48
C TYR A 232 10.08 7.14 20.14
N ILE A 233 10.40 6.19 19.25
CA ILE A 233 11.17 6.46 18.03
C ILE A 233 10.26 6.51 16.80
N ASN A 234 10.22 7.68 16.14
CA ASN A 234 9.49 7.92 14.91
C ASN A 234 10.17 8.98 14.04
N GLN A 235 9.78 9.12 12.79
CA GLN A 235 10.28 10.16 11.88
C GLN A 235 9.56 11.50 12.12
N GLY A 236 9.89 12.19 13.22
CA GLY A 236 9.43 13.57 13.45
C GLY A 236 7.93 13.80 13.29
N GLY A 237 7.10 12.82 13.66
CA GLY A 237 5.64 12.88 13.55
C GLY A 237 5.07 12.58 12.15
N LYS A 238 5.89 12.31 11.13
CA LYS A 238 5.43 11.92 9.78
C LYS A 238 4.76 10.54 9.79
N ARG A 239 5.40 9.56 10.46
CA ARG A 239 4.88 8.20 10.63
C ARG A 239 5.27 7.69 12.02
N LYS A 240 4.31 7.20 12.80
CA LYS A 240 4.57 6.57 14.10
C LYS A 240 5.37 5.28 13.92
N GLY A 241 6.21 4.93 14.88
CA GLY A 241 6.86 3.62 14.95
C GLY A 241 5.80 2.52 14.98
N SER A 242 5.93 1.52 14.12
CA SER A 242 4.94 0.45 14.01
C SER A 242 5.64 -0.87 13.70
N PHE A 243 5.43 -1.88 14.55
CA PHE A 243 6.04 -3.19 14.44
C PHE A 243 5.00 -4.28 14.47
N ALA A 244 5.07 -5.22 13.52
CA ALA A 244 4.35 -6.49 13.57
C ALA A 244 5.28 -7.58 14.08
N VAL A 245 4.86 -8.31 15.11
CA VAL A 245 5.63 -9.41 15.70
C VAL A 245 5.00 -10.73 15.29
N TYR A 246 5.82 -11.58 14.68
CA TYR A 246 5.42 -12.88 14.14
C TYR A 246 5.82 -14.02 15.06
N LEU A 247 4.86 -14.85 15.43
CA LEU A 247 5.07 -16.05 16.25
C LEU A 247 4.40 -17.27 15.62
N GLU A 248 5.02 -18.44 15.75
CA GLU A 248 4.41 -19.71 15.36
C GLU A 248 3.57 -20.31 16.50
N PRO A 249 2.38 -20.92 16.23
CA PRO A 249 1.46 -21.40 17.26
C PRO A 249 1.99 -22.52 18.17
N HIS A 250 3.09 -23.16 17.81
CA HIS A 250 3.74 -24.20 18.63
C HIS A 250 4.65 -23.62 19.71
N HIS A 251 4.89 -22.30 19.73
CA HIS A 251 5.71 -21.66 20.77
C HIS A 251 5.02 -21.75 22.15
N PRO A 252 5.74 -22.09 23.23
CA PRO A 252 5.13 -22.25 24.56
C PRO A 252 4.45 -21.01 25.12
N ASP A 253 4.95 -19.81 24.80
CA ASP A 253 4.41 -18.52 25.27
C ASP A 253 3.24 -18.02 24.40
N ILE A 254 2.61 -18.89 23.59
CA ILE A 254 1.56 -18.48 22.63
C ILE A 254 0.36 -17.81 23.31
N PHE A 255 -0.10 -18.30 24.47
CA PHE A 255 -1.27 -17.74 25.12
C PHE A 255 -1.00 -16.34 25.69
N GLU A 256 0.14 -16.17 26.34
CA GLU A 256 0.61 -14.89 26.86
C GLU A 256 0.85 -13.88 25.71
N PHE A 257 1.35 -14.35 24.57
CA PHE A 257 1.50 -13.53 23.35
C PHE A 257 0.14 -13.03 22.84
N LEU A 258 -0.89 -13.88 22.79
CA LEU A 258 -2.24 -13.50 22.36
C LEU A 258 -2.90 -12.49 23.31
N ASP A 259 -2.47 -12.44 24.57
CA ASP A 259 -3.00 -11.53 25.57
C ASP A 259 -2.31 -10.15 25.58
N LEU A 260 -1.23 -9.95 24.84
CA LEU A 260 -0.42 -8.72 24.85
C LEU A 260 -1.21 -7.43 24.57
N ARG A 261 -2.28 -7.50 23.79
CA ARG A 261 -3.09 -6.32 23.43
C ARG A 261 -4.41 -6.19 24.18
N LYS A 262 -4.72 -7.11 25.07
CA LYS A 262 -5.95 -7.04 25.88
C LYS A 262 -6.03 -5.77 26.72
N ASN A 263 -7.23 -5.24 26.89
CA ASN A 263 -7.48 -3.99 27.63
C ASN A 263 -7.43 -4.15 29.15
N PHE A 264 -7.37 -5.37 29.65
CA PHE A 264 -7.32 -5.70 31.07
C PHE A 264 -6.07 -6.51 31.42
N GLY A 265 -5.79 -6.70 32.70
CA GLY A 265 -4.62 -7.40 33.22
C GLY A 265 -3.46 -6.46 33.57
N ALA A 266 -2.34 -7.02 34.04
CA ALA A 266 -1.19 -6.25 34.49
C ALA A 266 -0.49 -5.57 33.30
N GLU A 267 -0.18 -4.28 33.41
CA GLU A 267 0.53 -3.52 32.36
C GLU A 267 1.92 -4.11 32.03
N THR A 268 2.54 -4.77 33.00
CA THR A 268 3.81 -5.48 32.81
C THR A 268 3.71 -6.72 31.92
N GLU A 269 2.51 -7.09 31.53
CA GLU A 269 2.22 -8.20 30.60
C GLU A 269 1.58 -7.73 29.30
N ARG A 270 1.59 -6.43 29.02
CA ARG A 270 0.93 -5.83 27.85
C ARG A 270 1.90 -5.08 26.96
N ALA A 271 1.64 -5.14 25.65
CA ALA A 271 2.39 -4.43 24.60
C ALA A 271 1.42 -3.98 23.50
N ARG A 272 0.51 -3.06 23.85
CA ARG A 272 -0.68 -2.71 23.04
C ARG A 272 -0.37 -1.95 21.74
N ASP A 273 0.80 -1.35 21.60
CA ASP A 273 1.19 -0.64 20.37
C ASP A 273 1.83 -1.56 19.33
N LEU A 274 2.15 -2.80 19.68
CA LEU A 274 2.62 -3.80 18.74
C LEU A 274 1.44 -4.45 17.99
N PHE A 275 1.64 -4.78 16.73
CA PHE A 275 0.73 -5.61 15.97
C PHE A 275 1.18 -7.06 16.09
N LEU A 276 0.25 -7.94 16.45
CA LEU A 276 0.54 -9.36 16.60
C LEU A 276 0.21 -10.09 15.30
N ALA A 277 1.03 -11.06 14.93
CA ALA A 277 0.85 -11.90 13.76
C ALA A 277 1.24 -13.35 14.05
N LEU A 278 0.53 -14.28 13.46
CA LEU A 278 0.83 -15.71 13.55
C LEU A 278 1.29 -16.25 12.21
N TRP A 279 2.34 -17.06 12.26
CA TRP A 279 2.91 -17.78 11.14
C TRP A 279 2.53 -19.25 11.25
N ILE A 280 1.39 -19.62 10.63
CA ILE A 280 0.65 -20.87 10.89
C ILE A 280 1.03 -21.95 9.87
N SER A 281 1.43 -23.12 10.35
CA SER A 281 1.64 -24.32 9.51
C SER A 281 0.31 -24.98 9.12
N ASP A 282 0.29 -25.66 7.97
CA ASP A 282 -0.85 -26.47 7.55
C ASP A 282 -1.16 -27.56 8.59
N LEU A 283 -0.12 -28.15 9.21
CA LEU A 283 -0.25 -29.14 10.28
C LEU A 283 -1.10 -28.64 11.45
N PHE A 284 -0.89 -27.38 11.89
CA PHE A 284 -1.72 -26.81 12.96
C PHE A 284 -3.20 -26.76 12.56
N MET A 285 -3.50 -26.32 11.35
CA MET A 285 -4.88 -26.25 10.86
C MET A 285 -5.52 -27.63 10.72
N GLU A 286 -4.76 -28.64 10.30
CA GLU A 286 -5.23 -30.04 10.30
C GLU A 286 -5.55 -30.55 11.71
N GLN A 287 -4.72 -30.22 12.71
CA GLN A 287 -5.00 -30.60 14.10
C GLN A 287 -6.23 -29.84 14.65
N VAL A 288 -6.44 -28.59 14.29
CA VAL A 288 -7.68 -27.84 14.60
C VAL A 288 -8.91 -28.53 14.00
N GLN A 289 -8.84 -28.96 12.75
CA GLN A 289 -9.95 -29.65 12.08
C GLN A 289 -10.30 -30.97 12.75
N LYS A 290 -9.29 -31.77 13.13
CA LYS A 290 -9.43 -33.09 13.73
C LYS A 290 -9.68 -33.03 15.25
N ASP A 291 -9.65 -31.85 15.88
CA ASP A 291 -9.62 -31.65 17.34
C ASP A 291 -8.49 -32.44 18.03
N GLY A 292 -7.36 -32.51 17.34
CA GLY A 292 -6.17 -33.25 17.77
C GLY A 292 -5.40 -32.52 18.87
N ASP A 293 -4.40 -33.22 19.40
CA ASP A 293 -3.47 -32.65 20.38
C ASP A 293 -2.43 -31.79 19.66
N TRP A 294 -2.13 -30.63 20.24
CA TRP A 294 -1.10 -29.71 19.78
C TRP A 294 -0.03 -29.57 20.85
N TYR A 295 1.22 -29.79 20.47
CA TYR A 295 2.34 -29.82 21.40
C TYR A 295 3.12 -28.51 21.33
N LEU A 296 3.24 -27.84 22.45
CA LEU A 296 3.99 -26.59 22.56
C LEU A 296 5.46 -26.90 22.82
N MET A 297 6.34 -26.36 21.98
CA MET A 297 7.74 -26.71 21.88
C MET A 297 8.64 -25.49 21.95
N CYS A 298 9.53 -25.47 22.96
CA CYS A 298 10.54 -24.43 23.06
C CYS A 298 11.65 -24.64 22.02
N PRO A 299 12.05 -23.61 21.26
CA PRO A 299 13.08 -23.73 20.23
C PRO A 299 14.47 -24.15 20.78
N ASP A 300 14.75 -23.92 22.06
CA ASP A 300 15.98 -24.40 22.71
C ASP A 300 16.04 -25.94 22.82
N LYS A 301 14.88 -26.59 23.02
CA LYS A 301 14.77 -28.06 23.10
C LYS A 301 14.44 -28.69 21.74
N CYS A 302 13.72 -27.98 20.89
CA CYS A 302 13.23 -28.42 19.59
C CYS A 302 13.75 -27.50 18.48
N PRO A 303 15.07 -27.44 18.23
CA PRO A 303 15.65 -26.54 17.25
C PRO A 303 15.23 -26.92 15.82
N GLY A 304 15.23 -25.93 14.92
CA GLY A 304 15.04 -26.13 13.48
C GLY A 304 13.58 -26.09 13.00
N LEU A 305 12.56 -26.11 13.89
CA LEU A 305 11.15 -26.03 13.47
C LEU A 305 10.84 -24.77 12.67
N ASN A 306 11.53 -23.66 12.97
CA ASN A 306 11.36 -22.39 12.24
C ASN A 306 12.08 -22.38 10.88
N ASP A 307 12.97 -23.33 10.64
CA ASP A 307 13.83 -23.37 9.45
C ASP A 307 13.26 -24.26 8.34
N VAL A 308 12.17 -24.98 8.63
CA VAL A 308 11.52 -25.94 7.73
C VAL A 308 10.01 -25.67 7.61
N TYR A 309 9.38 -26.14 6.53
CA TYR A 309 7.93 -26.03 6.29
C TYR A 309 7.42 -27.29 5.55
N GLY A 310 6.09 -27.46 5.48
CA GLY A 310 5.46 -28.59 4.81
C GLY A 310 5.84 -29.93 5.45
N ASP A 311 6.15 -30.92 4.63
CA ASP A 311 6.44 -32.29 5.10
C ASP A 311 7.69 -32.38 5.98
N GLU A 312 8.69 -31.52 5.74
CA GLU A 312 9.89 -31.46 6.59
C GLU A 312 9.53 -30.94 8.00
N PHE A 313 8.68 -29.92 8.08
CA PHE A 313 8.17 -29.42 9.36
C PHE A 313 7.36 -30.51 10.08
N ASN A 314 6.45 -31.19 9.38
CA ASN A 314 5.61 -32.24 9.94
C ASN A 314 6.47 -33.39 10.50
N SER A 315 7.44 -33.83 9.74
CA SER A 315 8.35 -34.92 10.15
C SER A 315 9.17 -34.56 11.39
N LEU A 316 9.73 -33.33 11.41
CA LEU A 316 10.52 -32.85 12.54
C LEU A 316 9.66 -32.64 13.79
N TYR A 317 8.45 -32.10 13.61
CA TYR A 317 7.49 -31.85 14.70
C TYR A 317 7.09 -33.17 15.39
N TRP A 318 6.66 -34.15 14.63
CA TRP A 318 6.27 -35.48 15.18
C TRP A 318 7.43 -36.24 15.77
N LYS A 319 8.64 -36.14 15.22
CA LYS A 319 9.85 -36.67 15.85
C LYS A 319 10.04 -36.12 17.26
N TYR A 320 9.88 -34.80 17.47
CA TYR A 320 10.00 -34.21 18.79
C TYR A 320 8.86 -34.63 19.76
N VAL A 321 7.68 -34.92 19.22
CA VAL A 321 6.58 -35.49 20.02
C VAL A 321 6.93 -36.89 20.50
N GLU A 322 7.44 -37.75 19.61
CA GLU A 322 7.88 -39.13 19.95
C GLU A 322 9.02 -39.10 20.97
N GLU A 323 9.97 -38.21 20.82
CA GLU A 323 11.08 -37.98 21.75
C GLU A 323 10.66 -37.30 23.07
N LYS A 324 9.38 -36.92 23.23
CA LYS A 324 8.82 -36.25 24.40
C LYS A 324 9.56 -34.95 24.77
N LYS A 325 10.05 -34.21 23.76
CA LYS A 325 10.78 -32.94 23.93
C LYS A 325 9.89 -31.71 24.09
N TYR A 326 8.58 -31.84 23.99
CA TYR A 326 7.64 -30.74 24.13
C TYR A 326 7.50 -30.26 25.59
N ASN A 327 7.08 -29.01 25.78
CA ASN A 327 6.82 -28.42 27.09
C ASN A 327 5.48 -28.87 27.67
N ARG A 328 4.42 -28.82 26.86
CA ARG A 328 3.06 -29.26 27.23
C ARG A 328 2.23 -29.60 26.00
N SER A 329 1.18 -30.39 26.20
CA SER A 329 0.17 -30.69 25.20
C SER A 329 -1.12 -29.94 25.51
N VAL A 330 -1.79 -29.45 24.48
CA VAL A 330 -3.11 -28.79 24.56
C VAL A 330 -3.95 -29.23 23.35
N LYS A 331 -5.27 -29.11 23.42
CA LYS A 331 -6.09 -29.28 22.21
C LYS A 331 -5.83 -28.15 21.22
N ALA A 332 -5.66 -28.47 19.93
CA ALA A 332 -5.42 -27.49 18.88
C ALA A 332 -6.57 -26.47 18.81
N ARG A 333 -7.82 -26.90 19.00
CA ARG A 333 -8.99 -26.00 19.06
C ARG A 333 -8.92 -25.04 20.23
N LYS A 334 -8.29 -25.39 21.37
CA LYS A 334 -8.10 -24.46 22.48
C LYS A 334 -7.18 -23.30 22.09
N VAL A 335 -6.12 -23.56 21.33
CA VAL A 335 -5.24 -22.50 20.81
C VAL A 335 -6.00 -21.67 19.78
N MET A 336 -6.75 -22.30 18.87
CA MET A 336 -7.56 -21.59 17.85
C MET A 336 -8.63 -20.73 18.50
N GLN A 337 -9.29 -21.19 19.59
CA GLN A 337 -10.25 -20.38 20.33
C GLN A 337 -9.58 -19.13 20.93
N ALA A 338 -8.41 -19.27 21.55
CA ALA A 338 -7.67 -18.14 22.08
C ALA A 338 -7.25 -17.12 20.97
N ILE A 339 -6.92 -17.61 19.77
CA ILE A 339 -6.65 -16.76 18.60
C ILE A 339 -7.91 -15.96 18.23
N MET A 340 -9.06 -16.62 18.11
CA MET A 340 -10.33 -15.96 17.77
C MET A 340 -10.76 -14.95 18.84
N ASP A 341 -10.63 -15.28 20.11
CA ASP A 341 -10.94 -14.40 21.22
C ASP A 341 -10.08 -13.12 21.16
N SER A 342 -8.78 -13.28 20.90
CA SER A 342 -7.86 -12.15 20.70
C SER A 342 -8.24 -11.29 19.49
N GLN A 343 -8.64 -11.91 18.38
CA GLN A 343 -9.06 -11.19 17.17
C GLN A 343 -10.35 -10.39 17.37
N ILE A 344 -11.33 -10.98 18.03
CA ILE A 344 -12.61 -10.31 18.34
C ILE A 344 -12.36 -9.09 19.26
N GLU A 345 -11.50 -9.25 20.26
CA GLU A 345 -11.25 -8.20 21.26
C GLU A 345 -10.32 -7.10 20.74
N THR A 346 -9.29 -7.44 19.95
CA THR A 346 -8.19 -6.52 19.65
C THR A 346 -7.96 -6.28 18.14
N GLY A 347 -8.61 -7.03 17.26
CA GLY A 347 -8.35 -7.02 15.82
C GLY A 347 -7.04 -7.71 15.39
N THR A 348 -6.32 -8.33 16.33
CA THR A 348 -5.08 -9.09 16.10
C THR A 348 -5.14 -10.44 16.83
N PRO A 349 -4.36 -11.44 16.45
CA PRO A 349 -3.25 -11.44 15.49
C PRO A 349 -3.68 -11.50 14.02
N TYR A 350 -2.82 -11.02 13.11
CA TYR A 350 -2.91 -11.38 11.70
C TYR A 350 -2.63 -12.87 11.53
N ILE A 351 -3.23 -13.50 10.54
CA ILE A 351 -3.02 -14.91 10.23
C ILE A 351 -2.37 -15.04 8.86
N LEU A 352 -1.19 -15.65 8.80
CA LEU A 352 -0.48 -15.99 7.57
C LEU A 352 -0.11 -17.48 7.58
N TYR A 353 -0.24 -18.12 6.44
CA TYR A 353 -0.03 -19.56 6.28
C TYR A 353 1.39 -19.85 5.81
N LYS A 354 2.21 -20.36 6.74
CA LYS A 354 3.64 -20.66 6.58
C LYS A 354 3.94 -21.46 5.32
N ASP A 355 3.22 -22.56 5.12
CA ASP A 355 3.51 -23.51 4.04
C ASP A 355 3.17 -22.91 2.67
N ALA A 356 1.98 -22.31 2.54
CA ALA A 356 1.56 -21.65 1.31
C ALA A 356 2.48 -20.46 0.95
N CYS A 357 2.86 -19.66 1.94
CA CYS A 357 3.79 -18.55 1.75
C CYS A 357 5.15 -19.02 1.23
N ASN A 358 5.73 -20.05 1.85
CA ASN A 358 7.02 -20.58 1.43
C ASN A 358 6.96 -21.27 0.06
N LYS A 359 5.92 -22.05 -0.23
CA LYS A 359 5.74 -22.71 -1.53
C LYS A 359 5.66 -21.69 -2.69
N LYS A 360 5.03 -20.52 -2.47
CA LYS A 360 4.82 -19.50 -3.49
C LYS A 360 5.89 -18.39 -3.53
N SER A 361 6.74 -18.26 -2.51
CA SER A 361 7.74 -17.20 -2.48
C SER A 361 8.74 -17.31 -3.63
N ASN A 362 9.04 -16.18 -4.27
CA ASN A 362 10.11 -16.08 -5.27
C ASN A 362 11.52 -16.23 -4.68
N GLN A 363 11.65 -16.17 -3.33
CA GLN A 363 12.93 -16.27 -2.61
C GLN A 363 13.10 -17.62 -1.86
N LYS A 364 12.24 -18.60 -2.10
CA LYS A 364 12.33 -19.93 -1.46
C LYS A 364 13.65 -20.66 -1.68
N ASN A 365 14.39 -20.32 -2.75
CA ASN A 365 15.72 -20.84 -3.06
C ASN A 365 16.82 -20.24 -2.18
N ILE A 366 16.57 -19.17 -1.43
CA ILE A 366 17.51 -18.53 -0.50
C ILE A 366 17.41 -19.21 0.87
N GLY A 367 16.19 -19.51 1.32
CA GLY A 367 15.91 -20.14 2.60
C GLY A 367 14.43 -20.03 2.97
N THR A 368 14.08 -20.55 4.15
CA THR A 368 12.71 -20.53 4.66
C THR A 368 12.30 -19.12 5.06
N ILE A 369 11.17 -18.67 4.54
CA ILE A 369 10.53 -17.40 4.93
C ILE A 369 9.87 -17.60 6.29
N LYS A 370 10.19 -16.73 7.26
CA LYS A 370 9.78 -16.86 8.67
C LYS A 370 8.76 -15.84 9.14
N SER A 371 8.51 -14.83 8.33
CA SER A 371 7.55 -13.75 8.63
C SER A 371 7.17 -12.99 7.37
N SER A 372 6.26 -12.04 7.54
CA SER A 372 5.98 -10.97 6.60
C SER A 372 6.38 -9.62 7.20
N ASN A 373 6.06 -8.53 6.51
CA ASN A 373 6.27 -7.16 6.98
C ASN A 373 5.13 -6.68 7.92
N LEU A 374 5.08 -5.38 8.21
CA LEU A 374 4.06 -4.76 9.06
C LEU A 374 2.62 -4.98 8.56
N CYS A 375 2.39 -4.86 7.24
CA CYS A 375 1.05 -4.93 6.63
C CYS A 375 0.74 -6.30 5.97
N SER A 376 1.63 -7.27 6.09
CA SER A 376 1.46 -8.67 5.67
C SER A 376 1.44 -8.92 4.15
N GLU A 377 1.91 -7.97 3.32
CA GLU A 377 1.95 -8.10 1.86
C GLU A 377 3.29 -8.62 1.29
N ILE A 378 4.35 -8.68 2.11
CA ILE A 378 5.70 -9.00 1.65
C ILE A 378 6.14 -10.37 2.15
N LEU A 379 6.68 -11.20 1.25
CA LEU A 379 7.24 -12.52 1.54
C LEU A 379 8.70 -12.57 1.05
N GLU A 380 9.62 -12.11 1.89
CA GLU A 380 11.04 -12.06 1.59
C GLU A 380 11.85 -12.77 2.69
N TYR A 381 12.99 -13.35 2.29
CA TYR A 381 13.91 -13.99 3.22
C TYR A 381 14.58 -12.98 4.14
N SER A 382 14.57 -13.27 5.42
CA SER A 382 15.30 -12.51 6.43
C SER A 382 15.85 -13.42 7.54
N ASP A 383 16.99 -13.02 8.08
CA ASP A 383 17.61 -13.67 9.24
C ASP A 383 18.33 -12.62 10.12
N SER A 384 19.18 -13.06 11.05
CA SER A 384 19.96 -12.15 11.91
C SER A 384 21.04 -11.34 11.17
N LYS A 385 21.39 -11.74 9.93
CA LYS A 385 22.46 -11.15 9.11
C LYS A 385 21.92 -10.35 7.93
N GLU A 386 20.74 -10.71 7.42
CA GLU A 386 20.09 -10.06 6.30
C GLU A 386 18.70 -9.55 6.71
N THR A 387 18.51 -8.25 6.69
CA THR A 387 17.20 -7.60 6.85
C THR A 387 16.59 -7.44 5.47
N ALA A 388 15.47 -8.12 5.23
CA ALA A 388 14.75 -7.95 3.96
C ALA A 388 14.17 -6.53 3.85
N VAL A 389 14.19 -5.99 2.64
CA VAL A 389 13.75 -4.62 2.36
C VAL A 389 12.94 -4.62 1.09
N CYS A 390 11.71 -4.13 1.15
CA CYS A 390 10.87 -4.03 -0.04
C CYS A 390 10.67 -2.57 -0.47
N ASN A 391 10.79 -2.34 -1.79
CA ASN A 391 10.57 -1.05 -2.45
C ASN A 391 9.26 -1.13 -3.22
N LEU A 392 8.31 -0.25 -2.86
CA LEU A 392 6.91 -0.41 -3.25
C LEU A 392 6.43 0.68 -4.20
N ALA A 393 5.62 0.28 -5.17
CA ALA A 393 4.78 1.15 -5.99
C ALA A 393 3.42 0.49 -6.27
N SER A 394 2.44 1.27 -6.68
CA SER A 394 1.10 0.79 -6.98
C SER A 394 0.56 1.44 -8.25
N ILE A 395 0.04 0.62 -9.17
CA ILE A 395 -0.52 1.05 -10.46
C ILE A 395 -2.03 1.21 -10.34
N SER A 396 -2.55 2.36 -10.78
CA SER A 396 -3.98 2.61 -10.89
C SER A 396 -4.50 2.03 -12.22
N ILE A 397 -4.90 0.77 -12.22
CA ILE A 397 -5.26 0.04 -13.45
C ILE A 397 -6.50 0.62 -14.15
N ASN A 398 -7.39 1.28 -13.41
CA ASN A 398 -8.53 2.00 -14.00
C ASN A 398 -8.13 3.19 -14.90
N ARG A 399 -6.88 3.67 -14.79
CA ARG A 399 -6.36 4.69 -15.69
C ARG A 399 -5.97 4.14 -17.08
N CYS A 400 -5.89 2.82 -17.20
CA CYS A 400 -5.63 2.14 -18.46
C CYS A 400 -6.92 1.74 -19.22
N LEU A 401 -8.08 2.22 -18.80
CA LEU A 401 -9.31 2.07 -19.56
C LEU A 401 -9.27 2.99 -20.78
N LYS A 402 -9.60 2.45 -21.96
CA LYS A 402 -9.86 3.23 -23.15
C LYS A 402 -11.21 3.90 -22.98
N LYS A 403 -11.22 5.20 -22.87
CA LYS A 403 -12.45 5.99 -22.90
C LYS A 403 -13.05 5.90 -24.31
N VAL A 404 -14.38 5.84 -24.36
CA VAL A 404 -15.10 6.08 -25.62
C VAL A 404 -14.70 7.50 -26.08
N PRO A 405 -14.35 7.73 -27.36
CA PRO A 405 -13.97 9.03 -27.82
C PRO A 405 -14.99 10.09 -27.45
N GLU A 406 -14.56 11.21 -26.88
CA GLU A 406 -15.39 12.40 -26.63
C GLU A 406 -15.59 13.17 -27.96
N GLU A 407 -16.08 12.49 -29.00
CA GLU A 407 -16.59 13.17 -30.17
C GLU A 407 -17.87 13.90 -29.79
N LYS A 408 -18.10 15.08 -30.40
CA LYS A 408 -19.35 15.83 -30.22
C LYS A 408 -20.48 15.06 -30.93
N LEU A 409 -20.98 14.04 -30.24
CA LEU A 409 -22.13 13.25 -30.71
C LEU A 409 -23.41 13.90 -30.23
N ILE A 410 -24.39 14.03 -31.15
CA ILE A 410 -25.75 14.48 -30.80
C ILE A 410 -26.58 13.23 -30.56
N TRP A 411 -27.02 13.03 -29.33
CA TRP A 411 -27.71 11.83 -28.90
C TRP A 411 -29.23 12.02 -28.88
N THR A 412 -29.96 11.05 -29.39
CA THR A 412 -31.43 11.00 -29.35
C THR A 412 -31.87 9.71 -28.68
N ILE A 413 -32.75 9.81 -27.69
CA ILE A 413 -33.35 8.67 -27.02
C ILE A 413 -34.87 8.69 -27.19
N TYR A 414 -35.44 7.61 -27.73
CA TYR A 414 -36.85 7.39 -27.87
C TYR A 414 -37.35 6.62 -26.66
N THR A 415 -38.29 7.21 -25.92
CA THR A 415 -38.82 6.65 -24.65
C THR A 415 -40.30 6.52 -24.65
N LYS A 416 -40.86 5.76 -23.71
CA LYS A 416 -42.28 5.75 -23.39
C LYS A 416 -42.53 6.00 -21.90
N THR A 417 -43.74 6.39 -21.56
CA THR A 417 -44.20 6.55 -20.18
C THR A 417 -44.08 5.21 -19.44
N ASP A 418 -43.72 5.22 -18.14
CA ASP A 418 -43.57 4.06 -17.25
C ASP A 418 -42.64 2.96 -17.74
N CYS A 419 -41.58 3.34 -18.40
CA CYS A 419 -40.56 2.43 -18.93
C CYS A 419 -39.35 2.35 -18.02
N ARG A 420 -39.14 1.23 -17.35
CA ARG A 420 -38.01 0.98 -16.46
C ARG A 420 -36.67 1.09 -17.19
N TYR A 421 -36.53 0.48 -18.36
CA TYR A 421 -35.30 0.51 -19.15
C TYR A 421 -35.02 1.88 -19.75
N CYS A 422 -36.06 2.68 -20.05
CA CYS A 422 -35.89 4.08 -20.44
C CYS A 422 -35.27 4.92 -19.30
N LYS A 423 -35.73 4.67 -18.06
CA LYS A 423 -35.12 5.30 -16.87
C LYS A 423 -33.67 4.91 -16.69
N TYR A 424 -33.32 3.64 -16.87
CA TYR A 424 -31.95 3.15 -16.78
C TYR A 424 -31.06 3.75 -17.86
N ALA A 425 -31.52 3.83 -19.11
CA ALA A 425 -30.77 4.44 -20.21
C ALA A 425 -30.49 5.91 -19.93
N LYS A 426 -31.47 6.69 -19.51
CA LYS A 426 -31.31 8.11 -19.15
C LYS A 426 -30.33 8.27 -17.96
N ASN A 427 -30.45 7.43 -16.95
CA ASN A 427 -29.53 7.48 -15.81
C ASN A 427 -28.09 7.17 -16.23
N LEU A 428 -27.88 6.20 -17.12
CA LEU A 428 -26.57 5.87 -17.66
C LEU A 428 -25.98 7.02 -18.48
N MET A 429 -26.77 7.66 -19.36
CA MET A 429 -26.33 8.80 -20.15
C MET A 429 -25.99 10.01 -19.27
N ASN A 430 -26.81 10.31 -18.27
CA ASN A 430 -26.55 11.37 -17.29
C ASN A 430 -25.28 11.08 -16.47
N PHE A 431 -25.08 9.83 -16.03
CA PHE A 431 -23.88 9.42 -15.32
C PHE A 431 -22.60 9.61 -16.17
N LYS A 432 -22.72 9.40 -17.48
CA LYS A 432 -21.62 9.64 -18.44
C LYS A 432 -21.51 11.09 -18.89
N ASN A 433 -22.30 12.01 -18.32
CA ASN A 433 -22.40 13.42 -18.70
C ASN A 433 -22.72 13.65 -20.18
N ILE A 434 -23.57 12.81 -20.75
CA ILE A 434 -24.02 12.89 -22.14
C ILE A 434 -25.29 13.69 -22.23
N ASN A 435 -25.27 14.77 -23.00
CA ASN A 435 -26.47 15.51 -23.37
C ASN A 435 -27.22 14.75 -24.45
N PHE A 436 -28.53 14.59 -24.27
CA PHE A 436 -29.38 13.89 -25.23
C PHE A 436 -30.74 14.56 -25.39
N GLU A 437 -31.32 14.45 -26.56
CA GLU A 437 -32.69 14.81 -26.82
C GLU A 437 -33.62 13.61 -26.50
N GLU A 438 -34.70 13.81 -25.74
CA GLU A 438 -35.67 12.79 -25.39
C GLU A 438 -36.93 12.95 -26.23
N ILE A 439 -37.27 11.97 -27.06
CA ILE A 439 -38.54 11.88 -27.84
C ILE A 439 -39.45 10.86 -27.15
N LYS A 440 -40.56 11.35 -26.56
CA LYS A 440 -41.48 10.51 -25.79
C LYS A 440 -42.62 9.98 -26.67
N ASN A 441 -42.96 8.73 -26.41
CA ASN A 441 -44.14 8.04 -26.98
C ASN A 441 -44.17 8.09 -28.54
N ALA A 442 -43.01 8.18 -29.20
CA ALA A 442 -42.94 8.13 -30.64
C ALA A 442 -43.30 6.72 -31.17
N ASP A 443 -43.84 6.64 -32.37
CA ASP A 443 -44.02 5.33 -33.05
C ASP A 443 -42.68 4.80 -33.58
N ILE A 444 -41.93 4.14 -32.69
CA ILE A 444 -40.61 3.60 -33.02
C ILE A 444 -40.67 2.45 -34.04
N LYS A 445 -41.81 1.78 -34.20
CA LYS A 445 -41.97 0.73 -35.22
C LYS A 445 -41.83 1.33 -36.62
N THR A 446 -42.53 2.41 -36.86
CA THR A 446 -42.48 3.15 -38.13
C THR A 446 -41.12 3.82 -38.32
N ILE A 447 -40.55 4.49 -37.28
CA ILE A 447 -39.29 5.20 -37.35
C ILE A 447 -38.14 4.27 -37.72
N PHE A 448 -38.08 3.08 -37.08
CA PHE A 448 -36.98 2.12 -37.29
C PHE A 448 -37.33 0.99 -38.27
N ASN A 449 -38.54 1.00 -38.87
CA ASN A 449 -39.04 -0.02 -39.80
C ASN A 449 -38.87 -1.45 -39.25
N LYS A 450 -39.31 -1.69 -38.00
CA LYS A 450 -39.20 -2.97 -37.30
C LYS A 450 -40.52 -3.36 -36.66
N GLU A 451 -41.02 -4.55 -36.95
CA GLU A 451 -42.26 -5.04 -36.37
C GLU A 451 -42.20 -5.32 -34.87
N GLU A 452 -41.06 -5.90 -34.42
CA GLU A 452 -40.79 -6.15 -33.02
C GLU A 452 -39.66 -5.24 -32.51
N ILE A 453 -40.02 -4.20 -31.81
CA ILE A 453 -39.09 -3.24 -31.23
C ILE A 453 -39.58 -2.79 -29.84
N THR A 454 -38.63 -2.67 -28.90
CA THR A 454 -38.93 -2.30 -27.50
C THR A 454 -38.32 -0.94 -27.16
N TYR A 455 -38.84 -0.28 -26.12
CA TYR A 455 -38.25 0.95 -25.60
C TYR A 455 -37.20 0.68 -24.51
N PRO A 456 -36.14 1.53 -24.36
CA PRO A 456 -35.84 2.69 -25.22
C PRO A 456 -35.24 2.27 -26.57
N GLN A 457 -35.17 3.22 -27.50
CA GLN A 457 -34.33 3.14 -28.68
C GLN A 457 -33.40 4.36 -28.71
N ILE A 458 -32.14 4.17 -29.08
CA ILE A 458 -31.10 5.19 -28.97
C ILE A 458 -30.32 5.28 -30.27
N CYS A 459 -30.09 6.53 -30.70
CA CYS A 459 -29.26 6.89 -31.83
C CYS A 459 -28.28 7.98 -31.45
N TYR A 460 -27.22 8.15 -32.22
CA TYR A 460 -26.39 9.34 -32.20
C TYR A 460 -26.05 9.78 -33.63
N GLU A 461 -25.89 11.08 -33.80
CA GLU A 461 -25.36 11.69 -35.01
C GLU A 461 -23.90 12.04 -34.78
N ASP A 462 -23.02 11.64 -35.69
CA ASP A 462 -21.59 11.94 -35.65
C ASP A 462 -21.28 13.34 -36.19
N ALA A 463 -20.04 13.77 -36.11
CA ALA A 463 -19.55 15.08 -36.58
C ALA A 463 -19.73 15.30 -38.10
N TYR A 464 -20.04 14.26 -38.85
CA TYR A 464 -20.26 14.29 -40.31
C TYR A 464 -21.75 14.25 -40.67
N GLY A 465 -22.65 14.26 -39.68
CA GLY A 465 -24.10 14.21 -39.87
C GLY A 465 -24.66 12.80 -40.15
N ASN A 466 -23.90 11.74 -39.93
CA ASN A 466 -24.40 10.37 -40.09
C ASN A 466 -25.14 9.95 -38.80
N VAL A 467 -26.36 9.46 -38.95
CA VAL A 467 -27.16 8.91 -37.84
C VAL A 467 -26.80 7.44 -37.64
N ASN A 468 -26.28 7.14 -36.47
CA ASN A 468 -25.87 5.80 -36.06
C ASN A 468 -26.88 5.24 -35.05
N TYR A 469 -27.48 4.09 -35.37
CA TYR A 469 -28.42 3.41 -34.50
C TYR A 469 -27.70 2.45 -33.53
N ILE A 470 -27.96 2.59 -32.25
CA ILE A 470 -27.39 1.72 -31.19
C ILE A 470 -28.34 0.56 -30.85
N GLY A 471 -29.61 0.84 -30.62
CA GLY A 471 -30.58 -0.13 -30.12
C GLY A 471 -31.17 0.25 -28.77
N GLY A 472 -31.45 -0.74 -27.94
CA GLY A 472 -32.04 -0.56 -26.63
C GLY A 472 -31.05 -0.25 -25.51
N PHE A 473 -31.48 -0.37 -24.26
CA PHE A 473 -30.61 -0.14 -23.08
C PHE A 473 -29.42 -1.11 -23.03
N THR A 474 -29.64 -2.37 -23.40
CA THR A 474 -28.56 -3.38 -23.37
C THR A 474 -27.45 -3.04 -24.34
N GLU A 475 -27.80 -2.59 -25.54
CA GLU A 475 -26.85 -2.18 -26.58
C GLU A 475 -26.16 -0.88 -26.20
N LEU A 476 -26.88 0.08 -25.62
CA LEU A 476 -26.31 1.30 -25.05
C LEU A 476 -25.28 0.99 -23.95
N PHE A 477 -25.60 0.07 -23.07
CA PHE A 477 -24.70 -0.37 -22.00
C PHE A 477 -23.43 -1.00 -22.58
N LYS A 478 -23.55 -1.86 -23.59
CA LYS A 478 -22.40 -2.46 -24.31
C LYS A 478 -21.57 -1.39 -25.04
N PHE A 479 -22.23 -0.39 -25.64
CA PHE A 479 -21.54 0.70 -26.33
C PHE A 479 -20.64 1.50 -25.38
N PHE A 480 -21.12 1.76 -24.17
CA PHE A 480 -20.32 2.46 -23.15
C PHE A 480 -19.41 1.55 -22.32
N LYS A 481 -19.41 0.25 -22.59
CA LYS A 481 -18.50 -0.69 -21.95
C LYS A 481 -17.06 -0.31 -22.31
N ALA A 482 -16.30 0.11 -21.31
CA ALA A 482 -14.90 0.46 -21.54
C ALA A 482 -14.09 -0.75 -22.01
N SER A 483 -13.20 -0.56 -22.96
CA SER A 483 -12.17 -1.55 -23.29
C SER A 483 -10.89 -1.27 -22.52
N TYR A 484 -10.00 -2.25 -22.42
CA TYR A 484 -8.78 -2.13 -21.65
C TYR A 484 -7.54 -1.98 -22.52
N ASP A 485 -6.65 -1.06 -22.15
CA ASP A 485 -5.41 -0.77 -22.85
C ASP A 485 -4.23 -1.49 -22.17
N TYR A 486 -3.95 -2.71 -22.59
CA TYR A 486 -2.84 -3.52 -22.07
C TYR A 486 -1.48 -2.95 -22.43
N ASP A 487 -1.33 -2.31 -23.59
CA ASP A 487 -0.07 -1.68 -24.00
C ASP A 487 0.26 -0.51 -23.06
N LYS A 488 -0.74 0.29 -22.72
CA LYS A 488 -0.58 1.36 -21.73
C LYS A 488 -0.20 0.80 -20.36
N LEU A 489 -0.85 -0.27 -19.92
CA LEU A 489 -0.52 -0.95 -18.66
C LEU A 489 0.94 -1.43 -18.66
N TYR A 490 1.38 -2.10 -19.73
CA TYR A 490 2.77 -2.54 -19.89
C TYR A 490 3.77 -1.38 -19.74
N HIS A 491 3.53 -0.26 -20.43
CA HIS A 491 4.42 0.90 -20.35
C HIS A 491 4.47 1.53 -18.97
N VAL A 492 3.35 1.59 -18.27
CA VAL A 492 3.29 2.08 -16.88
C VAL A 492 4.06 1.14 -15.96
N ALA A 493 3.84 -0.17 -16.05
CA ALA A 493 4.51 -1.19 -15.24
C ALA A 493 6.03 -1.18 -15.49
N TYR A 494 6.44 -1.10 -16.76
CA TYR A 494 7.85 -1.00 -17.14
C TYR A 494 8.54 0.22 -16.50
N GLN A 495 7.91 1.41 -16.59
CA GLN A 495 8.50 2.64 -16.03
C GLN A 495 8.51 2.59 -14.48
N ALA A 496 7.44 2.09 -13.84
CA ALA A 496 7.38 1.93 -12.39
C ALA A 496 8.48 0.98 -11.90
N THR A 497 8.67 -0.16 -12.57
CA THR A 497 9.73 -1.15 -12.26
C THR A 497 11.13 -0.54 -12.39
N ARG A 498 11.40 0.23 -13.46
CA ARG A 498 12.67 0.94 -13.61
C ARG A 498 12.92 1.94 -12.49
N ASN A 499 11.90 2.68 -12.08
CA ASN A 499 12.01 3.63 -11.00
C ASN A 499 12.23 2.93 -9.65
N LEU A 500 11.58 1.78 -9.39
CA LEU A 500 11.82 0.98 -8.19
C LEU A 500 13.27 0.42 -8.17
N ASN A 501 13.79 0.01 -9.32
CA ASN A 501 15.19 -0.41 -9.42
C ASN A 501 16.17 0.76 -9.11
N ALA A 502 15.86 1.98 -9.58
CA ALA A 502 16.64 3.18 -9.23
C ALA A 502 16.55 3.51 -7.73
N VAL A 503 15.36 3.32 -7.11
CA VAL A 503 15.20 3.46 -5.65
C VAL A 503 16.19 2.59 -4.89
N ILE A 504 16.40 1.34 -5.29
CA ILE A 504 17.34 0.42 -4.63
C ILE A 504 18.78 1.01 -4.65
N ASP A 505 19.19 1.58 -5.77
CA ASP A 505 20.56 2.07 -5.95
C ASP A 505 20.85 3.37 -5.17
N ILE A 506 19.86 4.26 -5.06
CA ILE A 506 20.03 5.59 -4.43
C ILE A 506 19.55 5.66 -2.99
N ASN A 507 18.94 4.58 -2.48
CA ASN A 507 18.35 4.53 -1.14
C ASN A 507 19.42 4.69 -0.04
N TYR A 508 19.09 5.48 0.98
CA TYR A 508 19.82 5.46 2.25
C TYR A 508 19.33 4.29 3.10
N TYR A 509 20.22 3.39 3.45
CA TYR A 509 19.88 2.22 4.27
C TYR A 509 20.17 2.49 5.74
N PRO A 510 19.19 2.35 6.66
CA PRO A 510 19.41 2.58 8.09
C PRO A 510 20.38 1.60 8.76
N THR A 511 20.53 0.38 8.19
CA THR A 511 21.41 -0.67 8.68
C THR A 511 22.19 -1.34 7.54
N ASP A 512 23.39 -1.84 7.82
CA ASP A 512 24.20 -2.58 6.83
C ASP A 512 23.55 -3.89 6.40
N ALA A 513 22.79 -4.55 7.29
CA ALA A 513 22.05 -5.76 6.99
C ALA A 513 20.95 -5.50 5.94
N ALA A 514 20.26 -4.37 6.03
CA ALA A 514 19.26 -3.93 5.06
C ALA A 514 19.92 -3.61 3.71
N LYS A 515 21.03 -2.88 3.70
CA LYS A 515 21.77 -2.58 2.47
C LYS A 515 22.24 -3.85 1.77
N ARG A 516 22.82 -4.79 2.51
CA ARG A 516 23.33 -6.06 1.98
C ARG A 516 22.24 -6.85 1.30
N SER A 517 21.11 -7.08 1.97
CA SER A 517 19.98 -7.83 1.45
C SER A 517 19.38 -7.16 0.20
N ASN A 518 19.09 -5.85 0.29
CA ASN A 518 18.41 -5.15 -0.80
C ASN A 518 19.27 -5.04 -2.07
N MET A 519 20.56 -4.75 -1.91
CA MET A 519 21.50 -4.69 -3.05
C MET A 519 21.74 -6.06 -3.67
N ARG A 520 21.73 -7.14 -2.86
CA ARG A 520 21.96 -8.51 -3.32
C ARG A 520 20.76 -9.09 -4.05
N HIS A 521 19.55 -8.91 -3.50
CA HIS A 521 18.33 -9.57 -4.00
C HIS A 521 17.47 -8.68 -4.87
N ARG A 522 17.60 -7.35 -4.73
CA ARG A 522 16.88 -6.31 -5.49
C ARG A 522 15.35 -6.52 -5.55
N PRO A 523 14.69 -6.79 -4.41
CA PRO A 523 13.27 -7.05 -4.43
C PRO A 523 12.48 -5.77 -4.67
N ILE A 524 11.39 -5.90 -5.42
CA ILE A 524 10.40 -4.86 -5.65
C ILE A 524 9.00 -5.41 -5.40
N GLY A 525 8.12 -4.57 -4.87
CA GLY A 525 6.69 -4.85 -4.73
C GLY A 525 5.89 -3.89 -5.61
N LEU A 526 5.31 -4.41 -6.69
CA LEU A 526 4.47 -3.65 -7.60
C LEU A 526 3.02 -4.13 -7.48
N GLY A 527 2.19 -3.35 -6.78
CA GLY A 527 0.78 -3.64 -6.56
C GLY A 527 -0.13 -2.95 -7.56
N ILE A 528 -1.42 -3.23 -7.44
CA ILE A 528 -2.48 -2.60 -8.22
C ILE A 528 -3.52 -1.94 -7.31
N GLN A 529 -4.22 -0.94 -7.86
CA GLN A 529 -5.39 -0.31 -7.25
C GLN A 529 -6.44 0.00 -8.32
N GLY A 530 -7.70 0.11 -7.89
CA GLY A 530 -8.81 0.43 -8.81
C GLY A 530 -9.38 -0.78 -9.56
N LEU A 531 -9.16 -2.03 -9.10
CA LEU A 531 -9.71 -3.23 -9.76
C LEU A 531 -11.24 -3.20 -9.81
N ALA A 532 -11.91 -2.90 -8.70
CA ALA A 532 -13.37 -2.82 -8.65
C ALA A 532 -13.93 -1.77 -9.62
N ASN A 533 -13.30 -0.58 -9.66
CA ASN A 533 -13.66 0.47 -10.61
C ASN A 533 -13.49 0.01 -12.06
N THR A 534 -12.37 -0.65 -12.37
CA THR A 534 -12.07 -1.17 -13.70
C THR A 534 -13.13 -2.17 -14.16
N LEU A 535 -13.43 -3.15 -13.32
CA LEU A 535 -14.44 -4.17 -13.62
C LEU A 535 -15.85 -3.55 -13.78
N ALA A 536 -16.22 -2.59 -12.92
CA ALA A 536 -17.49 -1.89 -13.03
C ALA A 536 -17.61 -1.10 -14.33
N GLU A 537 -16.58 -0.35 -14.74
CA GLU A 537 -16.58 0.39 -16.00
C GLU A 537 -16.53 -0.50 -17.25
N MET A 538 -15.93 -1.68 -17.14
CA MET A 538 -15.95 -2.71 -18.17
C MET A 538 -17.26 -3.53 -18.16
N GLY A 539 -18.15 -3.34 -17.18
CA GLY A 539 -19.39 -4.11 -17.03
C GLY A 539 -19.15 -5.59 -16.75
N ILE A 540 -18.10 -5.90 -15.98
CA ILE A 540 -17.71 -7.27 -15.59
C ILE A 540 -18.10 -7.50 -14.14
N ASN A 541 -18.83 -8.58 -13.85
CA ASN A 541 -19.13 -8.98 -12.47
C ASN A 541 -17.86 -9.52 -11.78
N PHE A 542 -17.66 -9.14 -10.54
CA PHE A 542 -16.45 -9.49 -9.78
C PHE A 542 -16.26 -11.01 -9.60
N ASP A 543 -17.35 -11.77 -9.46
CA ASP A 543 -17.39 -13.22 -9.27
C ASP A 543 -17.49 -14.02 -10.58
N SER A 544 -17.31 -13.38 -11.74
CA SER A 544 -17.44 -14.01 -13.04
C SER A 544 -16.13 -14.61 -13.56
N ASN A 545 -16.24 -15.60 -14.46
CA ASN A 545 -15.08 -16.13 -15.19
C ASN A 545 -14.38 -15.06 -16.05
N GLU A 546 -15.15 -14.06 -16.55
CA GLU A 546 -14.59 -12.93 -17.31
C GLU A 546 -13.67 -12.09 -16.42
N ALA A 547 -14.02 -11.88 -15.14
CA ALA A 547 -13.15 -11.21 -14.17
C ALA A 547 -11.85 -11.99 -13.91
N VAL A 548 -11.92 -13.32 -13.80
CA VAL A 548 -10.74 -14.18 -13.64
C VAL A 548 -9.83 -14.09 -14.86
N GLN A 549 -10.37 -14.14 -16.07
CA GLN A 549 -9.60 -14.01 -17.32
C GLN A 549 -8.96 -12.63 -17.44
N PHE A 550 -9.72 -11.57 -17.13
CA PHE A 550 -9.19 -10.20 -17.10
C PHE A 550 -8.03 -10.09 -16.11
N ASN A 551 -8.21 -10.59 -14.87
CA ASN A 551 -7.17 -10.56 -13.84
C ASN A 551 -5.91 -11.30 -14.29
N SER A 552 -6.04 -12.49 -14.87
CA SER A 552 -4.90 -13.26 -15.37
C SER A 552 -4.12 -12.49 -16.44
N LYS A 553 -4.81 -11.95 -17.45
CA LYS A 553 -4.16 -11.19 -18.54
C LYS A 553 -3.54 -9.88 -18.05
N MET A 554 -4.21 -9.19 -17.12
CA MET A 554 -3.70 -7.96 -16.50
C MET A 554 -2.42 -8.23 -15.72
N MET A 555 -2.40 -9.26 -14.86
CA MET A 555 -1.23 -9.62 -14.07
C MET A 555 -0.07 -10.14 -14.93
N GLU A 556 -0.36 -10.86 -16.02
CA GLU A 556 0.65 -11.27 -17.01
C GLU A 556 1.29 -10.07 -17.72
N THR A 557 0.52 -9.00 -17.95
CA THR A 557 1.00 -7.78 -18.59
C THR A 557 1.93 -6.97 -17.67
N ILE A 558 1.68 -6.98 -16.37
CA ILE A 558 2.51 -6.31 -15.35
C ILE A 558 3.81 -7.06 -15.12
#